data_43725b2c78a88cfc8ff948e18ca3ee61
#
_entry.id   43725b2c78a88cfc8ff948e18ca3ee61
#
_cell.length_a   1.000
_cell.length_b   1.000
_cell.length_c   1.000
_cell.angle_alpha   90.00
_cell.angle_beta   90.00
_cell.angle_gamma   90.00
#
_symmetry.space_group_name_H-M   'P 1'
#
loop_
_entity.id
_entity.type
_entity.pdbx_description
1 polymer ?
#
loop_
_entity_poly.entity_id
_entity_poly.type
_entity_poly.pdbx_seq_one_letter_code
_entity_poly.pdbx_strand_id
1 'polypeptide(L)'
;MKRLFLIAFLALLPSCNGIFPGIYDSGESDLVTGYGFIAHNPSDNSGKVYIDATDYTKWVYLDFHGRTAVTAGMSEEEVPAEWDIAVHRYDVKTNGAAVLETGITGLELFMSSGKMPEGEYVEDEWTTEKIIVDMSGMMDGNIGYSESWYNPELSKWLKVDTSTMPPLYSMSHKVYAVKLADGSNLALKLSNYMDASGVKGFMTIDYVYPVEF
;
A
#
# COMPACT_ATOMS: atom_id res chain seq x y z
N MET A 1 -64.05 -7.63 39.69
CA MET A 1 -62.69 -7.04 39.84
C MET A 1 -61.77 -7.79 38.89
N LYS A 2 -61.57 -7.27 37.67
CA LYS A 2 -60.71 -7.85 36.65
C LYS A 2 -59.36 -7.12 36.72
N ARG A 3 -58.30 -7.85 37.10
CA ARG A 3 -56.94 -7.32 37.13
C ARG A 3 -56.36 -7.45 35.70
N LEU A 4 -56.10 -6.32 35.09
CA LEU A 4 -55.44 -6.23 33.77
C LEU A 4 -53.93 -6.36 34.01
N PHE A 5 -53.30 -7.43 33.52
CA PHE A 5 -51.86 -7.59 33.49
C PHE A 5 -51.32 -6.90 32.24
N LEU A 6 -50.63 -5.76 32.47
CA LEU A 6 -49.91 -5.08 31.43
C LEU A 6 -48.54 -5.74 31.26
N ILE A 7 -48.35 -6.52 30.20
CA ILE A 7 -47.05 -7.10 29.85
C ILE A 7 -46.30 -6.02 29.05
N ALA A 8 -45.31 -5.42 29.71
CA ALA A 8 -44.35 -4.54 29.02
C ALA A 8 -43.42 -5.39 28.16
N PHE A 9 -43.61 -5.36 26.86
CA PHE A 9 -42.72 -5.97 25.87
C PHE A 9 -41.48 -5.04 25.71
N LEU A 10 -40.40 -5.39 26.44
CA LEU A 10 -39.12 -4.73 26.30
C LEU A 10 -38.50 -5.20 24.98
N ALA A 11 -38.64 -4.40 23.93
CA ALA A 11 -37.99 -4.66 22.66
C ALA A 11 -36.47 -4.45 22.85
N LEU A 12 -35.74 -5.54 22.95
CA LEU A 12 -34.29 -5.57 22.78
C LEU A 12 -34.00 -5.27 21.32
N LEU A 13 -33.69 -4.00 21.04
CA LEU A 13 -33.13 -3.61 19.76
C LEU A 13 -31.73 -4.23 19.69
N PRO A 14 -31.44 -5.13 18.74
CA PRO A 14 -30.07 -5.49 18.50
C PRO A 14 -29.33 -4.23 18.05
N SER A 15 -28.38 -3.81 18.84
CA SER A 15 -27.40 -2.79 18.44
C SER A 15 -26.80 -3.26 17.14
N CYS A 16 -27.01 -2.51 16.06
CA CYS A 16 -26.35 -2.76 14.79
C CYS A 16 -24.86 -2.55 14.95
N ASN A 17 -24.13 -3.58 15.37
CA ASN A 17 -22.71 -3.66 15.19
C ASN A 17 -22.44 -3.89 13.70
N GLY A 18 -21.95 -2.84 13.03
CA GLY A 18 -21.29 -3.00 11.76
C GLY A 18 -22.19 -3.25 10.56
N ILE A 19 -23.01 -2.25 10.18
CA ILE A 19 -23.80 -2.34 8.93
C ILE A 19 -22.92 -2.26 7.68
N PHE A 20 -21.66 -1.86 7.81
CA PHE A 20 -20.74 -1.70 6.70
C PHE A 20 -19.34 -2.23 6.99
N PRO A 21 -19.14 -3.58 7.01
CA PRO A 21 -17.78 -4.10 6.88
C PRO A 21 -17.29 -3.75 5.46
N GLY A 22 -16.30 -2.88 5.36
CA GLY A 22 -15.70 -2.46 4.09
C GLY A 22 -15.81 -0.97 3.75
N ILE A 23 -16.45 -0.14 4.59
CA ILE A 23 -16.38 1.33 4.44
C ILE A 23 -15.11 1.90 5.05
N TYR A 24 -14.56 1.23 6.04
CA TYR A 24 -13.27 1.57 6.64
C TYR A 24 -12.36 0.36 6.49
N ASP A 25 -11.22 0.57 5.85
CA ASP A 25 -10.16 -0.42 5.87
C ASP A 25 -9.76 -0.63 7.34
N SER A 26 -9.99 -1.84 7.85
CA SER A 26 -9.58 -2.20 9.20
C SER A 26 -8.13 -2.64 9.13
N GLY A 27 -7.27 -2.06 9.98
CA GLY A 27 -5.91 -2.57 10.13
C GLY A 27 -5.93 -4.06 10.50
N GLU A 28 -5.25 -4.89 9.73
CA GLU A 28 -5.05 -6.28 10.12
C GLU A 28 -4.20 -6.33 11.39
N SER A 29 -4.72 -7.02 12.41
CA SER A 29 -4.06 -7.19 13.71
C SER A 29 -3.04 -8.33 13.71
N ASP A 30 -2.36 -8.55 12.61
CA ASP A 30 -1.24 -9.48 12.63
C ASP A 30 -0.14 -8.87 13.50
N LEU A 31 0.26 -9.62 14.53
CA LEU A 31 1.39 -9.28 15.39
C LEU A 31 2.68 -9.35 14.56
N VAL A 32 2.88 -8.38 13.70
CA VAL A 32 4.10 -8.26 12.93
C VAL A 32 5.19 -7.79 13.88
N THR A 33 6.16 -8.65 14.14
CA THR A 33 7.26 -8.40 15.07
C THR A 33 8.48 -7.72 14.44
N GLY A 34 8.39 -7.35 13.14
CA GLY A 34 9.50 -6.71 12.42
C GLY A 34 9.06 -6.10 11.10
N TYR A 35 9.93 -5.26 10.56
CA TYR A 35 9.75 -4.65 9.23
C TYR A 35 10.55 -5.41 8.17
N GLY A 36 10.18 -5.22 6.91
CA GLY A 36 10.81 -5.83 5.74
C GLY A 36 10.01 -7.00 5.19
N PHE A 37 10.69 -7.98 4.64
CA PHE A 37 10.09 -9.19 4.08
C PHE A 37 9.73 -10.16 5.21
N ILE A 38 8.49 -10.16 5.63
CA ILE A 38 8.00 -10.88 6.81
C ILE A 38 7.47 -12.28 6.51
N ALA A 39 7.18 -12.57 5.25
CA ALA A 39 6.78 -13.91 4.80
C ALA A 39 7.28 -14.15 3.38
N HIS A 40 7.62 -15.40 3.08
CA HIS A 40 7.94 -15.88 1.74
C HIS A 40 7.63 -17.38 1.63
N ASN A 41 6.88 -17.74 0.58
CA ASN A 41 6.59 -19.11 0.22
C ASN A 41 7.39 -19.52 -1.04
N PRO A 42 8.40 -20.38 -0.92
CA PRO A 42 9.24 -20.76 -2.06
C PRO A 42 8.54 -21.69 -3.07
N SER A 43 7.33 -22.18 -2.76
CA SER A 43 6.60 -23.06 -3.68
C SER A 43 5.83 -22.33 -4.76
N ASP A 44 5.49 -21.06 -4.54
CA ASP A 44 4.75 -20.21 -5.47
C ASP A 44 5.33 -18.80 -5.58
N ASN A 45 6.51 -18.58 -4.98
CA ASN A 45 7.20 -17.29 -4.95
C ASN A 45 6.40 -16.14 -4.32
N SER A 46 5.31 -16.45 -3.63
CA SER A 46 4.51 -15.45 -2.94
C SER A 46 5.14 -15.01 -1.62
N GLY A 47 4.81 -13.82 -1.20
CA GLY A 47 5.30 -13.31 0.07
C GLY A 47 4.59 -12.04 0.52
N LYS A 48 5.06 -11.53 1.66
CA LYS A 48 4.52 -10.34 2.29
C LYS A 48 5.65 -9.44 2.78
N VAL A 49 5.52 -8.15 2.51
CA VAL A 49 6.38 -7.09 3.02
C VAL A 49 5.57 -6.23 3.97
N TYR A 50 6.15 -5.88 5.13
CA TYR A 50 5.59 -4.91 6.05
C TYR A 50 6.61 -3.82 6.33
N ILE A 51 6.25 -2.56 6.10
CA ILE A 51 7.16 -1.43 6.21
C ILE A 51 6.54 -0.30 7.01
N ASP A 52 7.43 0.46 7.67
CA ASP A 52 7.12 1.76 8.26
C ASP A 52 7.54 2.87 7.28
N ALA A 53 6.58 3.44 6.57
CA ALA A 53 6.73 4.59 5.70
C ALA A 53 6.07 5.84 6.32
N THR A 54 6.08 5.98 7.66
CA THR A 54 5.45 7.12 8.35
C THR A 54 6.28 8.39 8.29
N ASP A 55 7.59 8.28 8.11
CA ASP A 55 8.52 9.41 8.09
C ASP A 55 8.53 10.10 6.72
N TYR A 56 8.12 11.37 6.69
CA TYR A 56 8.07 12.20 5.48
C TYR A 56 9.44 12.57 4.90
N THR A 57 10.53 12.31 5.63
CA THR A 57 11.89 12.64 5.19
C THR A 57 12.67 11.43 4.70
N LYS A 58 11.99 10.26 4.55
CA LYS A 58 12.65 9.00 4.20
C LYS A 58 11.91 8.21 3.15
N TRP A 59 12.68 7.45 2.39
CA TRP A 59 12.21 6.38 1.53
C TRP A 59 12.48 5.02 2.17
N VAL A 60 11.57 4.06 1.97
CA VAL A 60 11.81 2.65 2.27
C VAL A 60 12.06 1.92 0.97
N TYR A 61 13.30 1.51 0.75
CA TYR A 61 13.77 0.81 -0.45
C TYR A 61 13.59 -0.69 -0.25
N LEU A 62 13.01 -1.36 -1.25
CA LEU A 62 12.74 -2.79 -1.26
C LEU A 62 13.54 -3.43 -2.39
N ASP A 63 14.32 -4.44 -2.07
CA ASP A 63 15.00 -5.33 -3.00
C ASP A 63 14.31 -6.70 -2.95
N PHE A 64 13.63 -7.08 -4.01
CA PHE A 64 12.90 -8.35 -4.10
C PHE A 64 13.82 -9.52 -4.38
N HIS A 65 14.98 -9.29 -4.99
CA HIS A 65 16.00 -10.31 -5.25
C HIS A 65 16.62 -10.79 -3.94
N GLY A 66 17.15 -9.86 -3.16
CA GLY A 66 17.76 -10.12 -1.87
C GLY A 66 16.78 -10.26 -0.70
N ARG A 67 15.50 -9.89 -0.92
CA ARG A 67 14.47 -9.77 0.13
C ARG A 67 14.93 -8.90 1.28
N THR A 68 15.43 -7.73 0.94
CA THR A 68 15.89 -6.74 1.91
C THR A 68 15.07 -5.46 1.84
N ALA A 69 14.95 -4.78 2.97
CA ALA A 69 14.30 -3.48 3.08
C ALA A 69 15.25 -2.53 3.82
N VAL A 70 15.49 -1.37 3.24
CA VAL A 70 16.38 -0.35 3.80
C VAL A 70 15.65 0.98 3.85
N THR A 71 15.62 1.63 5.01
CA THR A 71 15.11 2.98 5.17
C THR A 71 16.27 3.97 5.07
N ALA A 72 16.19 4.91 4.15
CA ALA A 72 17.21 5.92 3.91
C ALA A 72 16.58 7.32 3.72
N GLY A 73 17.38 8.35 3.84
CA GLY A 73 16.95 9.73 3.63
C GLY A 73 16.65 10.07 2.17
N MET A 74 16.44 11.35 1.90
CA MET A 74 16.05 11.84 0.56
C MET A 74 17.26 12.09 -0.35
N SER A 75 18.49 12.06 0.20
CA SER A 75 19.72 12.30 -0.55
C SER A 75 20.04 11.16 -1.50
N GLU A 76 20.49 11.47 -2.71
CA GLU A 76 20.96 10.45 -3.67
C GLU A 76 22.13 9.63 -3.13
N GLU A 77 22.96 10.20 -2.24
CA GLU A 77 24.09 9.50 -1.61
C GLU A 77 23.65 8.40 -0.64
N GLU A 78 22.41 8.46 -0.14
CA GLU A 78 21.83 7.49 0.80
C GLU A 78 21.08 6.36 0.11
N VAL A 79 20.88 6.46 -1.22
CA VAL A 79 20.18 5.41 -1.98
C VAL A 79 20.97 4.10 -1.93
N PRO A 80 20.38 2.98 -1.50
CA PRO A 80 21.07 1.69 -1.50
C PRO A 80 21.45 1.27 -2.92
N ALA A 81 22.54 0.48 -3.04
CA ALA A 81 23.04 0.02 -4.34
C ALA A 81 22.08 -0.94 -5.03
N GLU A 82 21.38 -1.76 -4.27
CA GLU A 82 20.44 -2.76 -4.76
C GLU A 82 19.03 -2.43 -4.24
N TRP A 83 18.11 -2.21 -5.15
CA TRP A 83 16.69 -2.00 -4.87
C TRP A 83 15.85 -2.06 -6.15
N ASP A 84 14.59 -2.40 -6.02
CA ASP A 84 13.63 -2.46 -7.13
C ASP A 84 12.56 -1.39 -7.04
N ILE A 85 12.03 -1.20 -5.83
CA ILE A 85 10.92 -0.27 -5.54
C ILE A 85 11.23 0.47 -4.25
N ALA A 86 10.90 1.77 -4.21
CA ALA A 86 10.96 2.55 -2.98
C ALA A 86 9.60 3.19 -2.68
N VAL A 87 9.23 3.17 -1.40
CA VAL A 87 7.97 3.70 -0.89
C VAL A 87 8.23 4.89 0.02
N HIS A 88 7.52 5.98 -0.23
CA HIS A 88 7.51 7.19 0.59
C HIS A 88 6.07 7.51 0.97
N ARG A 89 5.72 7.35 2.22
CA ARG A 89 4.32 7.43 2.65
C ARG A 89 3.44 6.47 1.84
N TYR A 90 2.87 6.91 0.76
CA TYR A 90 2.03 6.14 -0.16
C TYR A 90 2.45 6.31 -1.63
N ASP A 91 3.40 7.21 -1.89
CA ASP A 91 4.00 7.38 -3.20
C ASP A 91 5.09 6.34 -3.44
N VAL A 92 5.27 5.96 -4.67
CA VAL A 92 6.22 4.91 -5.06
C VAL A 92 7.09 5.40 -6.18
N LYS A 93 8.37 5.03 -6.15
CA LYS A 93 9.26 5.08 -7.30
C LYS A 93 9.88 3.72 -7.56
N THR A 94 10.37 3.52 -8.77
CA THR A 94 11.00 2.27 -9.20
C THR A 94 12.44 2.51 -9.60
N ASN A 95 13.24 1.46 -9.63
CA ASN A 95 14.59 1.51 -10.17
C ASN A 95 14.58 1.11 -11.66
N GLY A 96 13.97 1.96 -12.49
CA GLY A 96 13.87 1.73 -13.93
C GLY A 96 12.88 0.64 -14.34
N ALA A 97 11.90 0.34 -13.47
CA ALA A 97 10.84 -0.59 -13.82
C ALA A 97 9.66 0.10 -14.51
N ALA A 98 8.83 -0.69 -15.18
CA ALA A 98 7.57 -0.23 -15.76
C ALA A 98 6.39 -0.99 -15.16
N VAL A 99 5.29 -0.30 -14.86
CA VAL A 99 4.16 -0.79 -14.06
C VAL A 99 2.85 -0.72 -14.83
N LEU A 100 2.01 -1.73 -14.66
CA LEU A 100 0.64 -1.78 -15.19
C LEU A 100 -0.34 -2.18 -14.08
N GLU A 101 -1.38 -1.40 -13.84
CA GLU A 101 -2.54 -1.83 -13.07
C GLU A 101 -3.35 -2.86 -13.85
N THR A 102 -3.52 -4.06 -13.31
CA THR A 102 -4.08 -5.19 -14.06
C THR A 102 -5.62 -5.24 -14.07
N GLY A 103 -6.29 -4.46 -13.25
CA GLY A 103 -7.72 -4.59 -12.98
C GLY A 103 -8.08 -5.82 -12.11
N ILE A 104 -7.16 -6.76 -11.89
CA ILE A 104 -7.34 -7.97 -11.07
C ILE A 104 -7.14 -7.63 -9.59
N THR A 105 -7.92 -8.25 -8.70
CA THR A 105 -7.89 -7.94 -7.26
C THR A 105 -7.20 -9.01 -6.39
N GLY A 106 -6.81 -10.14 -6.94
CA GLY A 106 -6.15 -11.24 -6.22
C GLY A 106 -4.90 -11.74 -6.92
N LEU A 107 -3.79 -11.92 -6.19
CA LEU A 107 -2.54 -12.46 -6.74
C LEU A 107 -2.71 -13.89 -7.28
N GLU A 108 -3.50 -14.74 -6.61
CA GLU A 108 -3.80 -16.09 -7.10
C GLU A 108 -4.53 -16.04 -8.46
N LEU A 109 -5.49 -15.12 -8.61
CA LEU A 109 -6.20 -14.94 -9.88
C LEU A 109 -5.27 -14.40 -10.96
N PHE A 110 -4.35 -13.50 -10.60
CA PHE A 110 -3.32 -13.01 -11.50
C PHE A 110 -2.41 -14.15 -11.98
N MET A 111 -1.88 -14.96 -11.07
CA MET A 111 -1.02 -16.11 -11.40
C MET A 111 -1.76 -17.15 -12.24
N SER A 112 -3.05 -17.39 -11.98
CA SER A 112 -3.87 -18.33 -12.77
C SER A 112 -4.13 -17.88 -14.20
N SER A 113 -3.85 -16.62 -14.56
CA SER A 113 -3.96 -16.10 -15.93
C SER A 113 -2.91 -16.69 -16.89
N GLY A 114 -1.81 -17.24 -16.35
CA GLY A 114 -0.77 -17.95 -17.09
C GLY A 114 0.07 -17.06 -18.01
N LYS A 115 -0.01 -15.73 -17.88
CA LYS A 115 0.83 -14.78 -18.64
C LYS A 115 0.84 -13.40 -18.00
N MET A 116 1.89 -12.63 -18.27
CA MET A 116 1.91 -11.20 -17.97
C MET A 116 0.83 -10.48 -18.79
N PRO A 117 0.10 -9.53 -18.18
CA PRO A 117 -0.94 -8.79 -18.89
C PRO A 117 -0.33 -7.95 -20.02
N GLU A 118 -1.09 -7.86 -21.11
CA GLU A 118 -0.80 -6.95 -22.21
C GLU A 118 -1.35 -5.57 -21.88
N GLY A 119 -0.63 -4.52 -22.22
CA GLY A 119 -1.03 -3.15 -21.97
C GLY A 119 0.14 -2.17 -22.02
N GLU A 120 -0.17 -0.93 -21.76
CA GLU A 120 0.83 0.13 -21.64
C GLU A 120 1.39 0.14 -20.21
N TYR A 121 2.65 -0.24 -20.10
CA TYR A 121 3.38 -0.18 -18.83
C TYR A 121 3.97 1.22 -18.66
N VAL A 122 3.76 1.80 -17.50
CA VAL A 122 4.12 3.18 -17.16
C VAL A 122 5.42 3.20 -16.39
N GLU A 123 6.40 3.94 -16.88
CA GLU A 123 7.67 4.20 -16.22
C GLU A 123 7.54 5.36 -15.24
N ASP A 124 8.60 5.59 -14.45
CA ASP A 124 8.65 6.71 -13.51
C ASP A 124 8.73 8.04 -14.26
N GLU A 125 8.12 9.06 -13.68
CA GLU A 125 8.23 10.45 -14.12
C GLU A 125 8.81 11.34 -13.04
N TRP A 126 9.48 12.43 -13.46
CA TRP A 126 10.02 13.41 -12.53
C TRP A 126 8.92 14.34 -12.01
N THR A 127 8.94 14.61 -10.72
CA THR A 127 7.98 15.50 -10.08
C THR A 127 8.64 16.47 -9.11
N THR A 128 8.05 17.66 -8.97
CA THR A 128 8.42 18.68 -7.99
C THR A 128 7.29 18.97 -7.00
N GLU A 129 6.13 18.32 -7.15
CA GLU A 129 4.89 18.68 -6.46
C GLU A 129 4.12 17.47 -5.89
N LYS A 130 4.75 16.27 -5.87
CA LYS A 130 4.09 15.06 -5.36
C LYS A 130 4.65 14.60 -4.03
N ILE A 131 5.96 14.58 -3.89
CA ILE A 131 6.61 13.98 -2.73
C ILE A 131 6.63 14.99 -1.59
N ILE A 132 5.70 14.81 -0.65
CA ILE A 132 5.52 15.70 0.50
C ILE A 132 6.56 15.36 1.57
N VAL A 133 7.39 16.32 1.92
CA VAL A 133 8.45 16.15 2.94
C VAL A 133 8.20 16.98 4.20
N ASP A 134 7.34 17.99 4.13
CA ASP A 134 6.99 18.81 5.29
C ASP A 134 5.50 19.18 5.27
N MET A 135 4.81 18.81 6.34
CA MET A 135 3.40 19.09 6.59
C MET A 135 3.18 20.12 7.71
N SER A 136 4.25 20.68 8.28
CA SER A 136 4.16 21.57 9.47
C SER A 136 3.35 22.83 9.19
N GLY A 137 3.41 23.35 7.97
CA GLY A 137 2.68 24.52 7.52
C GLY A 137 1.33 24.24 6.84
N MET A 138 0.83 23.00 6.88
CA MET A 138 -0.38 22.59 6.15
C MET A 138 -1.62 23.43 6.49
N MET A 139 -1.77 23.83 7.75
CA MET A 139 -2.91 24.65 8.19
C MET A 139 -2.90 26.07 7.60
N ASP A 140 -1.72 26.54 7.22
CA ASP A 140 -1.51 27.86 6.57
C ASP A 140 -1.40 27.72 5.02
N GLY A 141 -1.64 26.51 4.50
CA GLY A 141 -1.53 26.21 3.07
C GLY A 141 -0.11 26.02 2.57
N ASN A 142 0.88 25.92 3.48
CA ASN A 142 2.27 25.72 3.15
C ASN A 142 2.65 24.23 3.33
N ILE A 143 2.88 23.54 2.22
CA ILE A 143 3.34 22.16 2.19
C ILE A 143 4.71 22.14 1.51
N GLY A 144 5.69 21.48 2.15
CA GLY A 144 7.00 21.26 1.58
C GLY A 144 7.03 20.03 0.69
N TYR A 145 7.56 20.18 -0.53
CA TYR A 145 7.75 19.07 -1.48
C TYR A 145 9.23 18.87 -1.76
N SER A 146 9.60 17.63 -2.09
CA SER A 146 10.91 17.29 -2.64
C SER A 146 10.79 16.92 -4.10
N GLU A 147 11.78 17.32 -4.89
CA GLU A 147 11.95 16.83 -6.25
C GLU A 147 12.34 15.34 -6.21
N SER A 148 11.70 14.52 -7.02
CA SER A 148 11.99 13.07 -7.08
C SER A 148 11.40 12.45 -8.33
N TRP A 149 11.88 11.26 -8.66
CA TRP A 149 11.16 10.32 -9.51
C TRP A 149 9.98 9.71 -8.71
N TYR A 150 8.87 9.44 -9.38
CA TYR A 150 7.77 8.65 -8.84
C TYR A 150 7.06 7.89 -9.95
N ASN A 151 6.47 6.75 -9.63
CA ASN A 151 5.67 5.97 -10.57
C ASN A 151 4.20 6.37 -10.45
N PRO A 152 3.60 7.03 -11.46
CA PRO A 152 2.22 7.51 -11.39
C PRO A 152 1.20 6.37 -11.43
N GLU A 153 1.57 5.19 -11.96
CA GLU A 153 0.68 4.04 -12.01
C GLU A 153 0.64 3.30 -10.67
N LEU A 154 1.81 2.94 -10.11
CA LEU A 154 1.87 2.20 -8.86
C LEU A 154 1.41 3.04 -7.66
N SER A 155 1.63 4.35 -7.67
CA SER A 155 1.14 5.25 -6.62
C SER A 155 -0.40 5.33 -6.54
N LYS A 156 -1.13 4.84 -7.55
CA LYS A 156 -2.60 4.68 -7.49
C LYS A 156 -3.05 3.59 -6.51
N TRP A 157 -2.14 2.75 -6.01
CA TRP A 157 -2.50 1.71 -5.05
C TRP A 157 -3.18 2.25 -3.79
N LEU A 158 -2.86 3.50 -3.38
CA LEU A 158 -3.52 4.22 -2.29
C LEU A 158 -3.79 5.68 -2.69
N LYS A 159 -5.05 5.99 -2.94
CA LYS A 159 -5.49 7.35 -3.19
C LYS A 159 -5.76 8.08 -1.89
N VAL A 160 -5.23 9.30 -1.77
CA VAL A 160 -5.49 10.21 -0.65
C VAL A 160 -6.27 11.41 -1.18
N ASP A 161 -7.49 11.58 -0.71
CA ASP A 161 -8.33 12.74 -1.02
C ASP A 161 -8.22 13.75 0.13
N THR A 162 -7.54 14.85 -0.15
CA THR A 162 -7.30 15.95 0.79
C THR A 162 -8.36 17.05 0.71
N SER A 163 -9.39 16.88 -0.10
CA SER A 163 -10.49 17.86 -0.22
C SER A 163 -11.38 17.90 1.03
N THR A 164 -11.26 16.89 1.89
CA THR A 164 -11.96 16.79 3.18
C THR A 164 -10.99 16.78 4.35
N MET A 165 -11.46 17.15 5.54
CA MET A 165 -10.71 17.07 6.80
C MET A 165 -11.47 16.20 7.80
N PRO A 166 -10.93 15.06 8.23
CA PRO A 166 -9.63 14.47 7.85
C PRO A 166 -9.61 13.96 6.40
N PRO A 167 -8.42 13.82 5.78
CA PRO A 167 -8.28 13.25 4.45
C PRO A 167 -8.84 11.83 4.36
N LEU A 168 -9.47 11.51 3.21
CA LEU A 168 -9.99 10.18 2.93
C LEU A 168 -8.94 9.36 2.18
N TYR A 169 -8.74 8.13 2.65
CA TYR A 169 -7.82 7.15 2.06
C TYR A 169 -8.64 6.04 1.43
N SER A 170 -8.27 5.63 0.23
CA SER A 170 -8.91 4.50 -0.46
C SER A 170 -7.89 3.67 -1.23
N MET A 171 -7.78 2.39 -0.89
CA MET A 171 -6.96 1.44 -1.62
C MET A 171 -7.61 1.05 -2.95
N SER A 172 -6.81 0.85 -3.98
CA SER A 172 -7.29 0.33 -5.27
C SER A 172 -7.72 -1.13 -5.18
N HIS A 173 -7.15 -1.89 -4.23
CA HIS A 173 -7.25 -3.35 -4.08
C HIS A 173 -6.82 -4.13 -5.34
N LYS A 174 -6.09 -3.48 -6.26
CA LYS A 174 -5.65 -4.07 -7.52
C LYS A 174 -4.28 -4.71 -7.40
N VAL A 175 -4.03 -5.67 -8.27
CA VAL A 175 -2.70 -6.21 -8.53
C VAL A 175 -2.02 -5.33 -9.57
N TYR A 176 -0.78 -5.00 -9.32
CA TYR A 176 0.10 -4.28 -10.24
C TYR A 176 1.15 -5.25 -10.78
N ALA A 177 1.21 -5.34 -12.10
CA ALA A 177 2.25 -6.10 -12.81
C ALA A 177 3.44 -5.18 -13.05
N VAL A 178 4.62 -5.60 -12.66
CA VAL A 178 5.86 -4.81 -12.74
C VAL A 178 6.87 -5.57 -13.57
N LYS A 179 7.45 -4.90 -14.56
CA LYS A 179 8.61 -5.37 -15.33
C LYS A 179 9.84 -4.68 -14.78
N LEU A 180 10.68 -5.41 -14.08
CA LEU A 180 11.90 -4.86 -13.49
C LEU A 180 12.96 -4.56 -14.55
N ALA A 181 13.93 -3.72 -14.22
CA ALA A 181 14.99 -3.30 -15.15
C ALA A 181 15.86 -4.44 -15.67
N ASP A 182 16.00 -5.53 -14.91
CA ASP A 182 16.73 -6.73 -15.29
C ASP A 182 15.93 -7.69 -16.20
N GLY A 183 14.66 -7.35 -16.47
CA GLY A 183 13.75 -8.15 -17.29
C GLY A 183 12.92 -9.19 -16.52
N SER A 184 13.13 -9.33 -15.21
CA SER A 184 12.28 -10.17 -14.37
C SER A 184 10.92 -9.50 -14.13
N ASN A 185 9.93 -10.31 -13.71
CA ASN A 185 8.58 -9.83 -13.46
C ASN A 185 8.23 -9.97 -12.00
N LEU A 186 7.51 -8.96 -11.48
CA LEU A 186 7.02 -8.88 -10.11
C LEU A 186 5.52 -8.55 -10.15
N ALA A 187 4.74 -9.14 -9.26
CA ALA A 187 3.35 -8.75 -9.02
C ALA A 187 3.20 -8.23 -7.60
N LEU A 188 2.55 -7.09 -7.44
CA LEU A 188 2.35 -6.40 -6.16
C LEU A 188 0.88 -6.11 -5.90
N LYS A 189 0.51 -6.13 -4.63
CA LYS A 189 -0.78 -5.64 -4.16
C LYS A 189 -0.62 -5.01 -2.78
N LEU A 190 -1.08 -3.76 -2.63
CA LEU A 190 -1.24 -3.17 -1.30
C LEU A 190 -2.42 -3.85 -0.61
N SER A 191 -2.18 -4.48 0.53
CA SER A 191 -3.21 -5.17 1.33
C SER A 191 -3.61 -4.39 2.57
N ASN A 192 -2.72 -3.54 3.11
CA ASN A 192 -3.03 -2.63 4.21
C ASN A 192 -2.09 -1.42 4.20
N TYR A 193 -2.55 -0.29 4.77
CA TYR A 193 -1.77 0.96 4.86
C TYR A 193 -1.73 1.53 6.29
N MET A 194 -2.18 0.76 7.28
CA MET A 194 -2.23 1.16 8.69
C MET A 194 -1.67 0.06 9.59
N ASP A 195 -1.19 0.46 10.77
CA ASP A 195 -0.93 -0.48 11.85
C ASP A 195 -2.21 -0.86 12.62
N ALA A 196 -2.08 -1.74 13.61
CA ALA A 196 -3.19 -2.17 14.47
C ALA A 196 -3.82 -1.04 15.31
N SER A 197 -3.12 0.10 15.45
CA SER A 197 -3.59 1.30 16.14
C SER A 197 -4.29 2.30 15.20
N GLY A 198 -4.34 1.99 13.89
CA GLY A 198 -4.90 2.87 12.85
C GLY A 198 -3.97 3.99 12.40
N VAL A 199 -2.68 3.90 12.72
CA VAL A 199 -1.67 4.86 12.26
C VAL A 199 -1.33 4.57 10.79
N LYS A 200 -1.56 5.58 9.94
CA LYS A 200 -1.34 5.49 8.49
C LYS A 200 0.13 5.61 8.12
N GLY A 201 0.54 4.88 7.09
CA GLY A 201 1.92 4.84 6.61
C GLY A 201 2.63 3.52 6.94
N PHE A 202 2.00 2.64 7.74
CA PHE A 202 2.45 1.26 7.88
C PHE A 202 1.86 0.44 6.73
N MET A 203 2.70 0.10 5.75
CA MET A 203 2.26 -0.54 4.52
C MET A 203 2.46 -2.04 4.59
N THR A 204 1.40 -2.81 4.27
CA THR A 204 1.49 -4.25 4.03
C THR A 204 1.31 -4.52 2.54
N ILE A 205 2.30 -5.14 1.93
CA ILE A 205 2.35 -5.41 0.50
C ILE A 205 2.44 -6.91 0.29
N ASP A 206 1.45 -7.49 -0.37
CA ASP A 206 1.52 -8.86 -0.85
C ASP A 206 2.25 -8.87 -2.21
N TYR A 207 3.09 -9.88 -2.47
CA TYR A 207 3.85 -9.97 -3.70
C TYR A 207 3.99 -11.40 -4.22
N VAL A 208 4.30 -11.52 -5.49
CA VAL A 208 4.87 -12.72 -6.12
C VAL A 208 6.14 -12.32 -6.87
N TYR A 209 7.28 -12.91 -6.49
CA TYR A 209 8.56 -12.65 -7.15
C TYR A 209 9.52 -13.85 -7.05
N PRO A 210 10.15 -14.25 -8.19
CA PRO A 210 9.80 -13.86 -9.56
C PRO A 210 8.43 -14.41 -10.00
N VAL A 211 7.74 -13.66 -10.88
CA VAL A 211 6.54 -14.18 -11.55
C VAL A 211 6.97 -15.10 -12.67
N GLU A 212 6.60 -16.38 -12.58
CA GLU A 212 6.86 -17.43 -13.56
C GLU A 212 5.52 -18.09 -13.92
N PHE A 213 5.26 -18.27 -15.23
CA PHE A 213 4.04 -18.87 -15.77
C PHE A 213 4.31 -20.16 -16.50
#